data_38d3f5c9670bd6c49241a2d0129ad196
#
_entry.id   38d3f5c9670bd6c49241a2d0129ad196
#
_cell.length_a   1.000
_cell.length_b   1.000
_cell.length_c   1.000
_cell.angle_alpha   90.00
_cell.angle_beta   90.00
_cell.angle_gamma   90.00
#
_symmetry.space_group_name_H-M   'P 1'
#
loop_
_entity.id
_entity.type
_entity.pdbx_description
1 polymer ?
#
loop_
_entity_poly.entity_id
_entity_poly.type
_entity_poly.pdbx_seq_one_letter_code
_entity_poly.pdbx_strand_id
1 'polypeptide(L)'
;IAYIPRMRLPDPTLTRATGLLIPSFESSDTLGTGFKLPYFIKLGDHRDLTLTPYLATSTTTLEASYRQAFLRGDLTIETAVTSDDLTDDPRAYVFASGIFDLGSDVTLGFDLELTSDDDYLLEYGYSGKDRLDSEIAVQRVRDRDLTQASLTYYSSLRATEDSATLPPLLADISWERRVTPSWGGTLTVTSKLQSHYRDTNIDVIGRDVARASVGTAWQGDRITRYGLVVDGTVGVDFA
;
A
#
# COMPACT_ATOMS: atom_id res chain seq x y z
N ILE A 1 -10.08 -44.73 2.91
CA ILE A 1 -8.60 -44.88 2.98
C ILE A 1 -8.08 -44.34 1.66
N ALA A 2 -7.36 -43.22 1.69
CA ALA A 2 -6.75 -42.66 0.51
C ALA A 2 -5.43 -43.42 0.20
N TYR A 3 -5.34 -44.01 -0.97
CA TYR A 3 -4.11 -44.68 -1.43
C TYR A 3 -3.27 -43.69 -2.24
N ILE A 4 -2.10 -43.31 -1.74
CA ILE A 4 -1.13 -42.49 -2.42
C ILE A 4 -0.01 -43.38 -2.97
N PRO A 5 -0.01 -43.73 -4.28
CA PRO A 5 0.93 -44.73 -4.83
C PRO A 5 2.38 -44.26 -4.93
N ARG A 6 2.64 -42.95 -4.89
CA ARG A 6 3.99 -42.34 -4.87
C ARG A 6 3.94 -40.99 -4.18
N MET A 7 4.73 -40.83 -3.14
CA MET A 7 5.00 -39.55 -2.49
C MET A 7 6.47 -39.19 -2.74
N ARG A 8 6.72 -38.06 -3.36
CA ARG A 8 8.05 -37.46 -3.42
C ARG A 8 8.12 -36.41 -2.32
N LEU A 9 8.88 -36.67 -1.30
CA LEU A 9 9.20 -35.67 -0.28
C LEU A 9 10.38 -34.84 -0.79
N PRO A 10 10.34 -33.52 -0.66
CA PRO A 10 11.50 -32.67 -0.96
C PRO A 10 12.64 -33.02 -0.01
N ASP A 11 13.87 -32.90 -0.51
CA ASP A 11 15.08 -33.02 0.30
C ASP A 11 14.99 -31.99 1.46
N PRO A 12 15.34 -32.40 2.71
CA PRO A 12 15.34 -31.49 3.87
C PRO A 12 16.24 -30.25 3.69
N THR A 13 17.18 -30.28 2.73
CA THR A 13 18.03 -29.14 2.38
C THR A 13 17.36 -28.14 1.42
N LEU A 14 16.23 -28.49 0.82
CA LEU A 14 15.47 -27.63 -0.06
C LEU A 14 14.63 -26.64 0.76
N THR A 15 15.04 -25.39 0.77
CA THR A 15 14.31 -24.32 1.44
C THR A 15 13.02 -23.89 0.71
N ARG A 16 12.93 -24.10 -0.61
CA ARG A 16 11.77 -23.76 -1.46
C ARG A 16 11.68 -24.72 -2.64
N ALA A 17 10.54 -25.39 -2.79
CA ALA A 17 10.27 -26.32 -3.90
C ALA A 17 8.90 -26.05 -4.50
N THR A 18 8.79 -26.15 -5.84
CA THR A 18 7.50 -26.13 -6.53
C THR A 18 6.65 -27.32 -6.12
N GLY A 19 5.38 -27.09 -5.79
CA GLY A 19 4.46 -28.15 -5.40
C GLY A 19 3.13 -27.64 -4.83
N LEU A 20 2.25 -28.58 -4.55
CA LEU A 20 1.00 -28.32 -3.86
C LEU A 20 1.26 -27.92 -2.41
N LEU A 21 0.54 -26.91 -1.96
CA LEU A 21 0.48 -26.52 -0.56
C LEU A 21 -0.73 -27.21 0.12
N ILE A 22 -0.86 -26.96 1.41
CA ILE A 22 -1.95 -27.55 2.19
C ILE A 22 -3.28 -26.94 1.72
N PRO A 23 -4.25 -27.75 1.29
CA PRO A 23 -5.57 -27.25 0.92
C PRO A 23 -6.32 -26.73 2.13
N SER A 24 -7.18 -25.73 1.93
CA SER A 24 -8.12 -25.25 2.93
C SER A 24 -9.56 -25.46 2.49
N PHE A 25 -10.44 -25.63 3.47
CA PHE A 25 -11.88 -25.68 3.26
C PHE A 25 -12.49 -24.42 3.85
N GLU A 26 -13.35 -23.79 3.07
CA GLU A 26 -14.04 -22.57 3.44
C GLU A 26 -15.55 -22.78 3.33
N SER A 27 -16.30 -22.19 4.24
CA SER A 27 -17.75 -22.16 4.19
C SER A 27 -18.24 -20.77 4.54
N SER A 28 -19.03 -20.21 3.67
CA SER A 28 -19.63 -18.88 3.81
C SER A 28 -21.12 -18.99 3.47
N ASP A 29 -21.93 -18.16 4.11
CA ASP A 29 -23.36 -18.09 3.81
C ASP A 29 -23.62 -17.55 2.38
N THR A 30 -22.71 -16.73 1.86
CA THR A 30 -22.81 -16.10 0.53
C THR A 30 -22.27 -17.02 -0.58
N LEU A 31 -21.07 -17.60 -0.38
CA LEU A 31 -20.36 -18.34 -1.42
C LEU A 31 -20.57 -19.87 -1.32
N GLY A 32 -21.20 -20.33 -0.23
CA GLY A 32 -21.40 -21.74 0.05
C GLY A 32 -20.13 -22.41 0.58
N THR A 33 -20.06 -23.75 0.41
CA THR A 33 -18.92 -24.54 0.87
C THR A 33 -18.00 -24.83 -0.32
N GLY A 34 -16.72 -24.60 -0.12
CA GLY A 34 -15.71 -24.80 -1.13
C GLY A 34 -14.36 -25.18 -0.59
N PHE A 35 -13.42 -25.40 -1.47
CA PHE A 35 -12.03 -25.64 -1.09
C PHE A 35 -11.06 -24.84 -1.96
N LYS A 36 -9.94 -24.50 -1.35
CA LYS A 36 -8.79 -23.85 -2.01
C LYS A 36 -7.64 -24.86 -2.11
N LEU A 37 -7.01 -24.91 -3.29
CA LEU A 37 -5.87 -25.81 -3.54
C LEU A 37 -4.67 -25.00 -4.03
N PRO A 38 -3.86 -24.41 -3.14
CA PRO A 38 -2.75 -23.59 -3.57
C PRO A 38 -1.65 -24.45 -4.20
N TYR A 39 -1.10 -23.95 -5.32
CA TYR A 39 0.05 -24.52 -6.00
C TYR A 39 1.17 -23.48 -6.08
N PHE A 40 2.26 -23.76 -5.38
CA PHE A 40 3.44 -22.92 -5.34
C PHE A 40 4.39 -23.24 -6.52
N ILE A 41 4.82 -22.21 -7.22
CA ILE A 41 5.71 -22.29 -8.37
C ILE A 41 6.98 -21.48 -8.06
N LYS A 42 8.11 -22.15 -7.87
CA LYS A 42 9.42 -21.49 -7.79
C LYS A 42 9.84 -21.07 -9.19
N LEU A 43 9.76 -19.79 -9.53
CA LEU A 43 10.17 -19.23 -10.82
C LEU A 43 11.69 -18.94 -10.86
N GLY A 44 12.35 -18.96 -9.71
CA GLY A 44 13.77 -18.68 -9.54
C GLY A 44 14.12 -18.56 -8.06
N ASP A 45 15.34 -18.12 -7.76
CA ASP A 45 15.77 -17.97 -6.36
C ASP A 45 15.17 -16.75 -5.69
N HIS A 46 14.75 -15.75 -6.48
CA HIS A 46 14.28 -14.46 -5.99
C HIS A 46 12.83 -14.14 -6.38
N ARG A 47 12.11 -15.09 -6.97
CA ARG A 47 10.73 -14.90 -7.39
C ARG A 47 9.93 -16.18 -7.31
N ASP A 48 8.67 -16.04 -6.98
CA ASP A 48 7.71 -17.14 -6.93
C ASP A 48 6.31 -16.67 -7.33
N LEU A 49 5.49 -17.65 -7.66
CA LEU A 49 4.08 -17.48 -7.97
C LEU A 49 3.29 -18.56 -7.24
N THR A 50 2.26 -18.18 -6.53
CA THR A 50 1.29 -19.12 -5.99
C THR A 50 -0.03 -18.94 -6.73
N LEU A 51 -0.54 -20.01 -7.32
CA LEU A 51 -1.86 -20.06 -7.93
C LEU A 51 -2.79 -20.86 -7.04
N THR A 52 -3.94 -20.28 -6.69
CA THR A 52 -4.91 -20.91 -5.80
C THR A 52 -6.28 -20.96 -6.47
N PRO A 53 -6.63 -22.04 -7.18
CA PRO A 53 -8.01 -22.28 -7.55
C PRO A 53 -8.86 -22.44 -6.28
N TYR A 54 -9.94 -21.67 -6.22
CA TYR A 54 -10.99 -21.76 -5.22
C TYR A 54 -12.29 -22.16 -5.90
N LEU A 55 -12.81 -23.33 -5.53
CA LEU A 55 -14.02 -23.90 -6.08
C LEU A 55 -15.03 -24.05 -4.95
N ALA A 56 -16.11 -23.30 -5.03
CA ALA A 56 -17.23 -23.39 -4.11
C ALA A 56 -18.54 -23.61 -4.87
N THR A 57 -19.64 -23.75 -4.13
CA THR A 57 -20.95 -24.09 -4.71
C THR A 57 -21.44 -22.99 -5.67
N SER A 58 -21.20 -21.72 -5.31
CA SER A 58 -21.70 -20.56 -6.05
C SER A 58 -20.60 -19.74 -6.71
N THR A 59 -19.32 -20.19 -6.66
CA THR A 59 -18.22 -19.43 -7.22
C THR A 59 -17.08 -20.29 -7.71
N THR A 60 -16.43 -19.82 -8.76
CA THR A 60 -15.16 -20.31 -9.28
C THR A 60 -14.17 -19.15 -9.35
N THR A 61 -13.11 -19.21 -8.55
CA THR A 61 -12.11 -18.16 -8.44
C THR A 61 -10.72 -18.72 -8.70
N LEU A 62 -9.88 -17.94 -9.38
CA LEU A 62 -8.45 -18.15 -9.45
C LEU A 62 -7.74 -17.01 -8.76
N GLU A 63 -7.14 -17.29 -7.61
CA GLU A 63 -6.27 -16.36 -6.90
C GLU A 63 -4.82 -16.55 -7.37
N ALA A 64 -4.06 -15.46 -7.46
CA ALA A 64 -2.64 -15.49 -7.76
C ALA A 64 -1.88 -14.54 -6.84
N SER A 65 -0.77 -15.02 -6.28
CA SER A 65 0.17 -14.21 -5.50
C SER A 65 1.55 -14.33 -6.11
N TYR A 66 2.07 -13.22 -6.62
CA TYR A 66 3.41 -13.12 -7.18
C TYR A 66 4.31 -12.31 -6.29
N ARG A 67 5.52 -12.81 -6.02
CA ARG A 67 6.53 -12.10 -5.23
C ARG A 67 7.86 -12.13 -5.95
N GLN A 68 8.55 -11.00 -5.96
CA GLN A 68 9.87 -10.88 -6.54
C GLN A 68 10.76 -9.97 -5.69
N ALA A 69 11.92 -10.49 -5.28
CA ALA A 69 12.99 -9.69 -4.72
C ALA A 69 13.96 -9.29 -5.84
N PHE A 70 14.26 -8.00 -5.90
CA PHE A 70 15.28 -7.42 -6.77
C PHE A 70 16.54 -7.12 -5.97
N LEU A 71 17.62 -6.76 -6.62
CA LEU A 71 18.85 -6.36 -5.92
C LEU A 71 18.62 -5.12 -5.02
N ARG A 72 17.68 -4.24 -5.40
CA ARG A 72 17.41 -2.98 -4.73
C ARG A 72 15.91 -2.76 -4.55
N GLY A 73 15.18 -3.77 -4.18
CA GLY A 73 13.76 -3.63 -3.92
C GLY A 73 13.01 -4.94 -3.95
N ASP A 74 11.72 -4.85 -3.72
CA ASP A 74 10.80 -5.97 -3.75
C ASP A 74 9.48 -5.55 -4.39
N LEU A 75 8.77 -6.57 -4.89
CA LEU A 75 7.46 -6.46 -5.51
C LEU A 75 6.59 -7.61 -5.02
N THR A 76 5.39 -7.29 -4.57
CA THR A 76 4.32 -8.25 -4.29
C THR A 76 3.09 -7.87 -5.09
N ILE A 77 2.47 -8.85 -5.75
CA ILE A 77 1.20 -8.67 -6.47
C ILE A 77 0.26 -9.77 -6.00
N GLU A 78 -0.92 -9.39 -5.54
CA GLU A 78 -2.01 -10.29 -5.17
C GLU A 78 -3.22 -9.95 -6.02
N THR A 79 -3.84 -10.96 -6.61
CA THR A 79 -4.98 -10.77 -7.50
C THR A 79 -5.88 -11.99 -7.45
N ALA A 80 -7.15 -11.77 -7.75
CA ALA A 80 -8.08 -12.84 -8.03
C ALA A 80 -9.01 -12.44 -9.18
N VAL A 81 -9.44 -13.45 -9.92
CA VAL A 81 -10.49 -13.34 -10.93
C VAL A 81 -11.55 -14.37 -10.61
N THR A 82 -12.79 -13.96 -10.57
CA THR A 82 -13.95 -14.73 -10.12
C THR A 82 -15.07 -14.69 -11.13
N SER A 83 -15.74 -15.83 -11.26
CA SER A 83 -17.07 -15.93 -11.83
C SER A 83 -17.96 -16.56 -10.77
N ASP A 84 -19.01 -15.86 -10.36
CA ASP A 84 -19.94 -16.28 -9.33
C ASP A 84 -21.41 -16.08 -9.74
N ASP A 85 -22.32 -16.59 -8.91
CA ASP A 85 -23.76 -16.48 -9.13
C ASP A 85 -24.35 -15.15 -8.58
N LEU A 86 -23.50 -14.25 -8.03
CA LEU A 86 -23.92 -12.99 -7.43
C LEU A 86 -24.04 -11.89 -8.49
N THR A 87 -23.20 -11.97 -9.55
CA THR A 87 -23.20 -11.00 -10.64
C THR A 87 -23.04 -11.72 -11.99
N ASP A 88 -23.56 -11.12 -13.06
CA ASP A 88 -23.41 -11.66 -14.41
C ASP A 88 -22.00 -11.40 -14.98
N ASP A 89 -21.28 -10.40 -14.46
CA ASP A 89 -19.96 -10.00 -14.94
C ASP A 89 -18.84 -10.62 -14.10
N PRO A 90 -17.70 -10.96 -14.69
CA PRO A 90 -16.52 -11.40 -13.94
C PRO A 90 -16.03 -10.31 -12.97
N ARG A 91 -15.67 -10.73 -11.77
CA ARG A 91 -15.15 -9.86 -10.71
C ARG A 91 -13.65 -10.09 -10.53
N ALA A 92 -12.93 -9.03 -10.19
CA ALA A 92 -11.50 -9.11 -9.99
C ALA A 92 -10.99 -8.06 -9.00
N TYR A 93 -9.84 -8.34 -8.39
CA TYR A 93 -9.05 -7.33 -7.70
C TYR A 93 -7.57 -7.45 -8.04
N VAL A 94 -6.84 -6.37 -7.86
CA VAL A 94 -5.38 -6.33 -7.93
C VAL A 94 -4.86 -5.47 -6.78
N PHE A 95 -4.04 -6.07 -5.92
CA PHE A 95 -3.21 -5.38 -4.95
C PHE A 95 -1.76 -5.55 -5.34
N ALA A 96 -1.02 -4.44 -5.44
CA ALA A 96 0.38 -4.48 -5.80
C ALA A 96 1.18 -3.51 -4.96
N SER A 97 2.19 -3.99 -4.27
CA SER A 97 3.06 -3.17 -3.44
C SER A 97 4.53 -3.43 -3.75
N GLY A 98 5.34 -2.41 -3.56
CA GLY A 98 6.77 -2.52 -3.75
C GLY A 98 7.55 -1.35 -3.19
N ILE A 99 8.81 -1.62 -2.84
CA ILE A 99 9.78 -0.61 -2.39
C ILE A 99 11.05 -0.81 -3.20
N PHE A 100 11.57 0.29 -3.76
CA PHE A 100 12.76 0.27 -4.61
C PHE A 100 13.75 1.36 -4.21
N ASP A 101 14.99 0.98 -3.97
CA ASP A 101 16.11 1.91 -3.85
C ASP A 101 16.60 2.29 -5.26
N LEU A 102 16.30 3.53 -5.66
CA LEU A 102 16.69 4.06 -6.97
C LEU A 102 18.15 4.57 -6.99
N GLY A 103 18.84 4.49 -5.86
CA GLY A 103 20.17 5.07 -5.68
C GLY A 103 20.13 6.57 -5.40
N SER A 104 21.29 7.14 -5.06
CA SER A 104 21.40 8.57 -4.71
C SER A 104 20.49 9.01 -3.57
N ASP A 105 20.32 8.13 -2.59
CA ASP A 105 19.48 8.32 -1.40
C ASP A 105 17.98 8.47 -1.72
N VAL A 106 17.53 7.97 -2.88
CA VAL A 106 16.14 8.02 -3.34
C VAL A 106 15.49 6.64 -3.22
N THR A 107 14.35 6.61 -2.56
CA THR A 107 13.48 5.42 -2.46
C THR A 107 12.13 5.70 -3.13
N LEU A 108 11.68 4.76 -3.94
CA LEU A 108 10.33 4.71 -4.50
C LEU A 108 9.54 3.65 -3.77
N GLY A 109 8.39 4.01 -3.23
CA GLY A 109 7.38 3.09 -2.71
C GLY A 109 6.09 3.22 -3.50
N PHE A 110 5.36 2.13 -3.62
CA PHE A 110 3.98 2.18 -4.10
C PHE A 110 3.14 1.10 -3.44
N ASP A 111 1.86 1.39 -3.30
CA ASP A 111 0.80 0.50 -2.87
C ASP A 111 -0.42 0.78 -3.73
N LEU A 112 -0.83 -0.18 -4.54
CA LEU A 112 -1.92 -0.06 -5.49
C LEU A 112 -3.03 -1.03 -5.11
N GLU A 113 -4.24 -0.52 -4.92
CA GLU A 113 -5.43 -1.27 -4.56
C GLU A 113 -6.55 -0.99 -5.56
N LEU A 114 -6.93 -1.98 -6.32
CA LEU A 114 -7.97 -1.90 -7.35
C LEU A 114 -8.95 -3.05 -7.19
N THR A 115 -10.23 -2.80 -7.41
CA THR A 115 -11.29 -3.81 -7.47
C THR A 115 -12.27 -3.50 -8.58
N SER A 116 -12.95 -4.52 -9.08
CA SER A 116 -13.98 -4.38 -10.12
C SER A 116 -15.28 -3.77 -9.59
N ASP A 117 -15.60 -4.02 -8.32
CA ASP A 117 -16.84 -3.57 -7.69
C ASP A 117 -16.65 -3.40 -6.17
N ASP A 118 -17.64 -2.77 -5.54
CA ASP A 118 -17.54 -2.30 -4.15
C ASP A 118 -17.65 -3.42 -3.11
N ASP A 119 -18.35 -4.51 -3.41
CA ASP A 119 -18.67 -5.56 -2.45
C ASP A 119 -17.71 -6.76 -2.54
N TYR A 120 -16.98 -6.91 -3.65
CA TYR A 120 -16.17 -8.08 -3.93
C TYR A 120 -15.15 -8.42 -2.83
N LEU A 121 -14.41 -7.41 -2.38
CA LEU A 121 -13.35 -7.62 -1.40
C LEU A 121 -13.88 -8.09 -0.06
N LEU A 122 -15.03 -7.56 0.37
CA LEU A 122 -15.67 -7.90 1.63
C LEU A 122 -16.31 -9.27 1.58
N GLU A 123 -17.04 -9.59 0.51
CA GLU A 123 -17.74 -10.86 0.32
C GLU A 123 -16.80 -12.06 0.29
N TYR A 124 -15.63 -11.89 -0.31
CA TYR A 124 -14.60 -12.91 -0.40
C TYR A 124 -13.59 -12.88 0.75
N GLY A 125 -13.70 -11.89 1.66
CA GLY A 125 -12.80 -11.74 2.79
C GLY A 125 -11.37 -11.33 2.42
N TYR A 126 -11.16 -10.76 1.23
CA TYR A 126 -9.84 -10.29 0.80
C TYR A 126 -9.42 -9.02 1.54
N SER A 127 -10.38 -8.13 1.83
CA SER A 127 -10.15 -6.91 2.58
C SER A 127 -11.42 -6.47 3.29
N GLY A 128 -11.28 -5.93 4.50
CA GLY A 128 -12.36 -5.26 5.23
C GLY A 128 -12.34 -3.73 5.08
N LYS A 129 -11.55 -3.19 4.16
CA LYS A 129 -11.51 -1.76 3.87
C LYS A 129 -12.83 -1.32 3.22
N ASP A 130 -13.33 -0.18 3.61
CA ASP A 130 -14.47 0.50 2.99
C ASP A 130 -14.03 1.63 2.02
N ARG A 131 -12.73 1.85 1.91
CA ARG A 131 -12.06 2.73 0.96
C ARG A 131 -10.73 2.14 0.57
N LEU A 132 -10.41 2.21 -0.71
CA LEU A 132 -9.10 1.84 -1.25
C LEU A 132 -8.27 3.10 -1.42
N ASP A 133 -6.98 2.99 -1.07
CA ASP A 133 -6.00 4.03 -1.21
C ASP A 133 -4.81 3.51 -2.02
N SER A 134 -4.70 3.98 -3.24
CA SER A 134 -3.55 3.67 -4.10
C SER A 134 -2.54 4.82 -4.03
N GLU A 135 -1.33 4.55 -3.57
CA GLU A 135 -0.29 5.56 -3.41
C GLU A 135 0.97 5.21 -4.19
N ILE A 136 1.59 6.23 -4.76
CA ILE A 136 2.96 6.19 -5.26
C ILE A 136 3.72 7.30 -4.54
N ALA A 137 4.82 6.95 -3.86
CA ALA A 137 5.62 7.88 -3.07
C ALA A 137 7.09 7.79 -3.42
N VAL A 138 7.74 8.93 -3.54
CA VAL A 138 9.18 9.06 -3.70
C VAL A 138 9.74 9.82 -2.52
N GLN A 139 10.76 9.26 -1.89
CA GLN A 139 11.45 9.88 -0.78
C GLN A 139 12.94 9.98 -1.07
N ARG A 140 13.52 11.13 -0.77
CA ARG A 140 14.97 11.32 -0.77
C ARG A 140 15.42 11.80 0.62
N VAL A 141 16.33 11.04 1.20
CA VAL A 141 16.93 11.36 2.50
C VAL A 141 18.43 11.57 2.29
N ARG A 142 18.91 12.79 2.49
CA ARG A 142 20.33 13.10 2.32
C ARG A 142 20.82 14.02 3.43
N ASP A 143 21.78 13.55 4.24
CA ASP A 143 22.36 14.28 5.36
C ASP A 143 21.30 14.93 6.28
N ARG A 144 20.95 16.18 5.97
CA ARG A 144 20.01 17.02 6.73
C ARG A 144 18.81 17.47 5.89
N ASP A 145 18.68 16.91 4.72
CA ASP A 145 17.57 17.20 3.78
C ASP A 145 16.65 15.96 3.67
N LEU A 146 15.36 16.18 3.79
CA LEU A 146 14.31 15.23 3.50
C LEU A 146 13.41 15.84 2.42
N THR A 147 13.24 15.14 1.32
CA THR A 147 12.25 15.48 0.27
C THR A 147 11.33 14.30 0.08
N GLN A 148 10.04 14.55 0.11
CA GLN A 148 9.00 13.54 -0.12
C GLN A 148 8.01 14.07 -1.15
N ALA A 149 7.58 13.22 -2.04
CA ALA A 149 6.48 13.50 -2.96
C ALA A 149 5.61 12.26 -3.04
N SER A 150 4.31 12.43 -2.92
CA SER A 150 3.34 11.34 -3.07
C SER A 150 2.15 11.76 -3.91
N LEU A 151 1.57 10.76 -4.56
CA LEU A 151 0.33 10.85 -5.30
C LEU A 151 -0.56 9.73 -4.81
N THR A 152 -1.71 10.07 -4.23
CA THR A 152 -2.67 9.13 -3.67
C THR A 152 -3.99 9.23 -4.41
N TYR A 153 -4.49 8.09 -4.86
CA TYR A 153 -5.82 7.95 -5.44
C TYR A 153 -6.73 7.20 -4.48
N TYR A 154 -7.90 7.77 -4.20
CA TYR A 154 -8.91 7.17 -3.34
C TYR A 154 -10.12 6.67 -4.13
N SER A 155 -10.60 5.47 -3.79
CA SER A 155 -11.85 4.92 -4.28
C SER A 155 -12.70 4.47 -3.09
N SER A 156 -13.95 4.95 -3.01
CA SER A 156 -14.89 4.50 -1.99
C SER A 156 -15.55 3.20 -2.41
N LEU A 157 -15.68 2.27 -1.46
CA LEU A 157 -16.44 1.02 -1.61
C LEU A 157 -17.78 1.08 -0.85
N ARG A 158 -18.21 2.27 -0.43
CA ARG A 158 -19.44 2.48 0.31
C ARG A 158 -20.58 2.76 -0.65
N ALA A 159 -21.59 1.91 -0.66
CA ALA A 159 -22.81 2.08 -1.49
C ALA A 159 -23.58 3.39 -1.21
N THR A 160 -23.39 4.00 -0.03
CA THR A 160 -24.05 5.26 0.36
C THR A 160 -23.22 6.50 0.04
N GLU A 161 -22.01 6.35 -0.44
CA GLU A 161 -21.07 7.44 -0.73
C GLU A 161 -20.90 7.57 -2.24
N ASP A 162 -21.28 8.73 -2.77
CA ASP A 162 -20.99 9.02 -4.18
C ASP A 162 -19.49 9.32 -4.34
N SER A 163 -18.77 8.41 -4.98
CA SER A 163 -17.33 8.53 -5.25
C SER A 163 -16.98 9.83 -5.97
N ALA A 164 -17.94 10.41 -6.72
CA ALA A 164 -17.78 11.70 -7.35
C ALA A 164 -17.71 12.88 -6.35
N THR A 165 -18.14 12.73 -5.11
CA THR A 165 -18.08 13.79 -4.09
C THR A 165 -16.76 13.83 -3.34
N LEU A 166 -15.96 12.78 -3.42
CA LEU A 166 -14.66 12.70 -2.79
C LEU A 166 -13.56 13.29 -3.68
N PRO A 167 -12.48 13.84 -3.12
CA PRO A 167 -11.30 14.15 -3.92
C PRO A 167 -10.59 12.83 -4.30
N PRO A 168 -10.72 12.36 -5.56
CA PRO A 168 -10.13 11.08 -5.94
C PRO A 168 -8.60 11.14 -6.00
N LEU A 169 -8.01 12.32 -6.16
CA LEU A 169 -6.57 12.47 -6.33
C LEU A 169 -6.01 13.53 -5.38
N LEU A 170 -5.00 13.13 -4.61
CA LEU A 170 -4.26 13.98 -3.70
C LEU A 170 -2.77 13.93 -4.06
N ALA A 171 -2.17 15.09 -4.26
CA ALA A 171 -0.75 15.24 -4.48
C ALA A 171 -0.11 16.04 -3.33
N ASP A 172 0.93 15.47 -2.73
CA ASP A 172 1.69 16.07 -1.64
C ASP A 172 3.17 16.13 -2.01
N ILE A 173 3.80 17.30 -1.80
CA ILE A 173 5.23 17.47 -1.87
C ILE A 173 5.69 18.15 -0.59
N SER A 174 6.66 17.59 0.09
CA SER A 174 7.27 18.18 1.27
C SER A 174 8.79 18.18 1.17
N TRP A 175 9.37 19.25 1.69
CA TRP A 175 10.81 19.38 1.83
C TRP A 175 11.12 19.90 3.23
N GLU A 176 12.07 19.25 3.91
CA GLU A 176 12.57 19.63 5.22
C GLU A 176 14.09 19.72 5.16
N ARG A 177 14.64 20.79 5.71
CA ARG A 177 16.08 20.94 5.88
C ARG A 177 16.41 21.35 7.31
N ARG A 178 17.35 20.63 7.92
CA ARG A 178 17.89 20.97 9.25
C ARG A 178 19.25 21.63 9.12
N VAL A 179 19.41 22.77 9.78
CA VAL A 179 20.64 23.55 9.82
C VAL A 179 21.05 23.73 11.29
N THR A 180 22.34 23.61 11.55
CA THR A 180 22.89 23.94 12.88
C THR A 180 23.54 25.31 12.80
N PRO A 181 22.89 26.38 13.31
CA PRO A 181 23.45 27.72 13.27
C PRO A 181 24.66 27.83 14.19
N SER A 182 25.53 28.83 13.94
CA SER A 182 26.72 29.09 14.78
C SER A 182 26.40 29.53 16.21
N TRP A 183 25.19 30.05 16.45
CA TRP A 183 24.71 30.42 17.79
C TRP A 183 24.10 29.23 18.58
N GLY A 184 24.10 28.02 18.01
CA GLY A 184 23.63 26.80 18.65
C GLY A 184 22.15 26.46 18.32
N GLY A 185 21.76 25.26 18.74
CA GLY A 185 20.45 24.71 18.45
C GLY A 185 20.33 24.15 17.02
N THR A 186 19.12 23.80 16.63
CA THR A 186 18.75 23.28 15.30
C THR A 186 17.68 24.17 14.71
N LEU A 187 17.91 24.69 13.51
CA LEU A 187 16.93 25.39 12.70
C LEU A 187 16.38 24.39 11.68
N THR A 188 15.09 24.18 11.70
CA THR A 188 14.36 23.36 10.73
C THR A 188 13.58 24.28 9.79
N VAL A 189 13.77 24.12 8.48
CA VAL A 189 13.01 24.81 7.46
C VAL A 189 12.16 23.77 6.77
N THR A 190 10.86 24.04 6.65
CA THR A 190 9.89 23.16 5.99
C THR A 190 9.19 23.89 4.84
N SER A 191 8.93 23.20 3.76
CA SER A 191 8.07 23.66 2.69
C SER A 191 7.14 22.53 2.30
N LYS A 192 5.85 22.82 2.17
CA LYS A 192 4.84 21.85 1.77
C LYS A 192 3.98 22.41 0.67
N LEU A 193 3.70 21.58 -0.32
CA LEU A 193 2.74 21.83 -1.39
C LEU A 193 1.75 20.68 -1.41
N GLN A 194 0.47 21.00 -1.29
CA GLN A 194 -0.62 20.03 -1.32
C GLN A 194 -1.61 20.45 -2.38
N SER A 195 -2.08 19.50 -3.16
CA SER A 195 -3.13 19.74 -4.14
C SER A 195 -4.11 18.58 -4.13
N HIS A 196 -5.39 18.87 -4.21
CA HIS A 196 -6.40 17.85 -4.43
C HIS A 196 -7.34 18.28 -5.56
N TYR A 197 -7.75 17.28 -6.32
CA TYR A 197 -8.70 17.40 -7.42
C TYR A 197 -10.01 16.76 -7.04
N ARG A 198 -11.14 17.38 -7.38
CA ARG A 198 -12.50 16.85 -7.26
C ARG A 198 -13.21 16.89 -8.60
N ASP A 199 -13.93 15.83 -8.93
CA ASP A 199 -14.63 15.73 -10.22
C ASP A 199 -16.09 16.22 -10.18
N THR A 200 -16.63 16.68 -9.02
CA THR A 200 -18.06 16.96 -8.98
C THR A 200 -18.46 18.41 -9.00
N ASN A 201 -19.62 18.60 -9.69
CA ASN A 201 -20.42 19.81 -9.73
C ASN A 201 -21.80 19.63 -9.05
N ILE A 202 -22.02 18.64 -8.16
CA ILE A 202 -23.37 18.27 -7.75
C ILE A 202 -24.03 19.32 -6.85
N ASP A 203 -23.33 20.01 -5.95
CA ASP A 203 -23.93 21.04 -5.10
C ASP A 203 -23.02 22.27 -4.87
N VAL A 204 -21.76 22.13 -5.13
CA VAL A 204 -20.78 23.21 -5.09
C VAL A 204 -19.81 22.96 -6.23
N ILE A 205 -19.60 23.98 -7.07
CA ILE A 205 -18.57 23.93 -8.11
C ILE A 205 -17.31 23.29 -7.51
N GLY A 206 -16.88 22.17 -8.08
CA GLY A 206 -15.74 21.38 -7.62
C GLY A 206 -14.57 22.31 -7.33
N ARG A 207 -14.07 22.28 -6.09
CA ARG A 207 -12.93 23.09 -5.73
C ARG A 207 -11.69 22.22 -5.83
N ASP A 208 -10.95 22.46 -6.88
CA ASP A 208 -9.53 22.12 -6.87
C ASP A 208 -8.87 23.06 -5.87
N VAL A 209 -8.17 22.50 -4.90
CA VAL A 209 -7.44 23.29 -3.91
C VAL A 209 -5.95 22.99 -4.04
N ALA A 210 -5.18 24.04 -4.19
CA ALA A 210 -3.75 23.99 -4.03
C ALA A 210 -3.36 24.84 -2.82
N ARG A 211 -2.58 24.28 -1.91
CA ARG A 211 -2.04 24.95 -0.73
C ARG A 211 -0.54 24.86 -0.73
N ALA A 212 0.11 25.99 -0.55
CA ALA A 212 1.55 26.06 -0.30
C ALA A 212 1.79 26.61 1.10
N SER A 213 2.71 26.00 1.85
CA SER A 213 3.11 26.49 3.17
C SER A 213 4.63 26.44 3.32
N VAL A 214 5.17 27.42 4.03
CA VAL A 214 6.57 27.48 4.41
C VAL A 214 6.66 27.74 5.90
N GLY A 215 7.42 26.90 6.60
CA GLY A 215 7.65 27.02 8.04
C GLY A 215 9.12 27.07 8.39
N THR A 216 9.42 27.74 9.49
CA THR A 216 10.73 27.69 10.11
C THR A 216 10.56 27.50 11.61
N ALA A 217 11.33 26.58 12.21
CA ALA A 217 11.35 26.36 13.64
C ALA A 217 12.79 26.25 14.12
N TRP A 218 13.13 27.00 15.16
CA TRP A 218 14.38 26.86 15.87
C TRP A 218 14.15 26.19 17.21
N GLN A 219 14.95 25.18 17.51
CA GLN A 219 14.96 24.48 18.77
C GLN A 219 16.37 24.50 19.36
N GLY A 220 16.49 24.90 20.61
CA GLY A 220 17.77 24.88 21.31
C GLY A 220 17.60 24.49 22.76
N ASP A 221 18.61 23.80 23.25
CA ASP A 221 18.75 23.44 24.65
C ASP A 221 19.99 24.15 25.26
N ARG A 222 19.92 24.49 26.50
CA ARG A 222 21.03 25.09 27.24
C ARG A 222 21.12 24.53 28.65
N ILE A 223 22.29 24.03 28.99
CA ILE A 223 22.56 23.63 30.37
C ILE A 223 23.13 24.83 31.11
N THR A 224 22.44 25.25 32.17
CA THR A 224 22.91 26.35 33.04
C THR A 224 24.05 25.87 33.92
N ARG A 225 24.80 26.79 34.49
CA ARG A 225 25.87 26.51 35.46
C ARG A 225 25.39 25.75 36.72
N TYR A 226 24.10 25.72 36.97
CA TYR A 226 23.48 24.99 38.09
C TYR A 226 22.97 23.61 37.69
N GLY A 227 23.25 23.13 36.45
CA GLY A 227 22.81 21.82 35.96
C GLY A 227 21.35 21.79 35.51
N LEU A 228 20.68 22.95 35.40
CA LEU A 228 19.32 23.00 34.83
C LEU A 228 19.39 22.96 33.30
N VAL A 229 18.61 22.10 32.71
CA VAL A 229 18.39 22.04 31.24
C VAL A 229 17.21 22.95 30.89
N VAL A 230 17.42 23.89 30.00
CA VAL A 230 16.38 24.79 29.48
C VAL A 230 16.22 24.53 27.99
N ASP A 231 15.06 24.06 27.61
CA ASP A 231 14.69 23.84 26.20
C ASP A 231 13.83 25.00 25.73
N GLY A 232 14.06 25.46 24.51
CA GLY A 232 13.28 26.50 23.87
C GLY A 232 12.99 26.17 22.42
N THR A 233 11.74 26.39 22.00
CA THR A 233 11.34 26.26 20.59
C THR A 233 10.63 27.53 20.15
N VAL A 234 11.03 28.06 19.01
CA VAL A 234 10.38 29.21 18.35
C VAL A 234 10.13 28.83 16.89
N GLY A 235 8.90 29.00 16.42
CA GLY A 235 8.53 28.68 15.02
C GLY A 235 7.59 29.73 14.44
N VAL A 236 7.63 29.85 13.12
CA VAL A 236 6.73 30.67 12.31
C VAL A 236 6.34 29.88 11.06
N ASP A 237 5.03 29.80 10.78
CA ASP A 237 4.47 29.13 9.64
C ASP A 237 3.61 30.12 8.83
N PHE A 238 3.73 30.03 7.51
CA PHE A 238 2.93 30.78 6.53
C PHE A 238 2.23 29.75 5.60
N ALA A 239 0.95 29.95 5.36
CA ALA A 239 0.15 29.08 4.49
C ALA A 239 -0.77 29.91 3.57
#